data_6d43896cdf139ca53af4bf7721e2f8e3
#
_entry.id   6d43896cdf139ca53af4bf7721e2f8e3
#
_cell.length_a   1.000
_cell.length_b   1.000
_cell.length_c   1.000
_cell.angle_alpha   90.00
_cell.angle_beta   90.00
_cell.angle_gamma   90.00
#
_symmetry.space_group_name_H-M   'P 1'
#
loop_
_entity.id
_entity.type
_entity.pdbx_description
1 polymer ?
#
loop_
_entity_poly.entity_id
_entity_poly.type
_entity_poly.pdbx_seq_one_letter_code
_entity_poly.pdbx_strand_id
1 'polypeptide(L)'
;MVAASFETVAIGAHQSEDRGARDVKWRGGPMIEHMPVLFAAGLGQLPETLASGIVNGCIYALAAISLLVVYNVTGVINFAVGDFLMAGAMLTLLFAGPNGDPHRLPLALAVVLAVLIVTVVGALLEVLVIHPRRRYGTIFLLILTIGISSLLEGGALIPTGSLTYGLRPFTNGPAVSIAGVLLPRQDFWIVGSTLIVMGLLWYGATRTRTGKALRACEVNPTAARLVGIRVDRYWTIAFALGALLAAFAGAILVPVTYATYNMGIPITLKAFVAWILGGVESPVGAVAGGVGFGVLEAVVLGYSPASVANYGDAVPLLLLIVVLVVRRRGLTRRLVVTRV
;
A
#
# COMPACT_ATOMS: atom_id res chain seq x y z
N MET A 1 -1.86 4.75 -48.71
CA MET A 1 -0.41 5.05 -48.77
C MET A 1 0.28 4.95 -47.40
N VAL A 2 -0.42 4.64 -46.32
CA VAL A 2 0.15 4.49 -44.95
C VAL A 2 0.34 3.00 -44.57
N ALA A 3 -0.34 2.05 -45.26
CA ALA A 3 -0.22 0.62 -44.98
C ALA A 3 1.05 -0.05 -45.52
N ALA A 4 1.68 0.55 -46.56
CA ALA A 4 2.88 -0.03 -47.18
C ALA A 4 4.19 0.25 -46.41
N SER A 5 4.18 1.20 -45.45
CA SER A 5 5.36 1.54 -44.65
C SER A 5 5.57 0.64 -43.43
N PHE A 6 4.54 -0.07 -42.98
CA PHE A 6 4.64 -0.96 -41.83
C PHE A 6 5.16 -2.36 -42.16
N GLU A 7 4.91 -2.86 -43.40
CA GLU A 7 5.44 -4.16 -43.81
C GLU A 7 6.97 -4.15 -44.04
N THR A 8 7.54 -3.02 -44.47
CA THR A 8 8.98 -2.92 -44.73
C THR A 8 9.84 -2.84 -43.44
N VAL A 9 9.26 -2.34 -42.35
CA VAL A 9 9.93 -2.30 -41.04
C VAL A 9 9.89 -3.66 -40.36
N ALA A 10 8.81 -4.43 -40.53
CA ALA A 10 8.69 -5.76 -39.93
C ALA A 10 9.63 -6.80 -40.58
N ILE A 11 9.90 -6.70 -41.87
CA ILE A 11 10.81 -7.63 -42.56
C ILE A 11 12.27 -7.34 -42.22
N GLY A 12 12.65 -6.07 -41.98
CA GLY A 12 13.99 -5.69 -41.57
C GLY A 12 14.36 -6.15 -40.15
N ALA A 13 13.40 -6.18 -39.25
CA ALA A 13 13.61 -6.62 -37.85
C ALA A 13 13.83 -8.15 -37.75
N HIS A 14 13.13 -8.92 -38.59
CA HIS A 14 13.24 -10.39 -38.55
C HIS A 14 14.54 -10.94 -39.16
N GLN A 15 15.23 -10.17 -40.02
CA GLN A 15 16.51 -10.59 -40.63
C GLN A 15 17.74 -10.20 -39.77
N SER A 16 17.62 -9.28 -38.82
CA SER A 16 18.70 -8.92 -37.93
C SER A 16 18.83 -9.85 -36.69
N GLU A 17 17.71 -10.45 -36.28
CA GLU A 17 17.72 -11.41 -35.13
C GLU A 17 18.36 -12.77 -35.50
N ASP A 18 18.25 -13.20 -36.74
CA ASP A 18 18.74 -14.52 -37.14
C ASP A 18 20.26 -14.59 -37.41
N ARG A 19 20.97 -13.45 -37.46
CA ARG A 19 22.44 -13.40 -37.55
C ARG A 19 23.18 -13.33 -36.20
N GLY A 20 22.51 -12.92 -35.16
CA GLY A 20 23.10 -12.84 -33.79
C GLY A 20 23.01 -14.14 -32.98
N ALA A 21 22.14 -15.06 -33.41
CA ALA A 21 21.85 -16.26 -32.58
C ALA A 21 22.73 -17.47 -32.86
N ARG A 22 23.65 -17.42 -33.83
CA ARG A 22 24.40 -18.64 -34.27
C ARG A 22 25.75 -18.84 -33.60
N ASP A 23 26.28 -17.87 -32.84
CA ASP A 23 27.62 -17.98 -32.25
C ASP A 23 27.72 -17.89 -30.72
N VAL A 24 26.60 -17.97 -30.00
CA VAL A 24 26.65 -18.17 -28.54
C VAL A 24 26.79 -19.65 -28.26
N LYS A 25 28.03 -20.15 -28.42
CA LYS A 25 28.44 -21.46 -27.96
C LYS A 25 28.42 -21.43 -26.43
N TRP A 26 27.34 -21.88 -25.82
CA TRP A 26 27.23 -22.10 -24.40
C TRP A 26 28.30 -23.11 -23.99
N ARG A 27 29.47 -22.63 -23.55
CA ARG A 27 30.42 -23.44 -22.83
C ARG A 27 29.77 -23.71 -21.48
N GLY A 28 29.20 -24.90 -21.33
CA GLY A 28 28.69 -25.42 -20.07
C GLY A 28 29.84 -25.60 -19.08
N GLY A 29 30.23 -24.50 -18.43
CA GLY A 29 30.95 -24.56 -17.18
C GLY A 29 29.95 -24.85 -16.06
N PRO A 30 30.33 -25.56 -15.00
CA PRO A 30 29.43 -25.87 -13.90
C PRO A 30 28.93 -24.59 -13.29
N MET A 31 27.60 -24.44 -13.19
CA MET A 31 26.87 -23.30 -12.62
C MET A 31 27.40 -22.92 -11.22
N ILE A 32 28.15 -23.79 -10.57
CA ILE A 32 28.74 -23.65 -9.24
C ILE A 32 29.95 -22.68 -9.23
N GLU A 33 30.73 -22.55 -10.33
CA GLU A 33 31.88 -21.63 -10.36
C GLU A 33 31.49 -20.14 -10.44
N HIS A 34 30.29 -19.82 -10.94
CA HIS A 34 29.80 -18.44 -11.02
C HIS A 34 28.95 -18.02 -9.79
N MET A 35 28.59 -18.95 -8.91
CA MET A 35 27.84 -18.67 -7.69
C MET A 35 28.49 -17.64 -6.77
N PRO A 36 29.80 -17.66 -6.49
CA PRO A 36 30.42 -16.63 -5.64
C PRO A 36 30.44 -15.23 -6.26
N VAL A 37 30.54 -15.13 -7.60
CA VAL A 37 30.53 -13.84 -8.31
C VAL A 37 29.11 -13.26 -8.32
N LEU A 38 28.09 -14.09 -8.53
CA LEU A 38 26.68 -13.70 -8.43
C LEU A 38 26.31 -13.31 -6.99
N PHE A 39 26.81 -14.02 -5.99
CA PHE A 39 26.62 -13.67 -4.57
C PHE A 39 27.33 -12.37 -4.20
N ALA A 40 28.55 -12.15 -4.67
CA ALA A 40 29.31 -10.93 -4.40
C ALA A 40 28.70 -9.71 -5.09
N ALA A 41 28.21 -9.85 -6.33
CA ALA A 41 27.48 -8.81 -7.04
C ALA A 41 26.14 -8.49 -6.35
N GLY A 42 25.46 -9.52 -5.83
CA GLY A 42 24.23 -9.38 -5.05
C GLY A 42 24.43 -8.64 -3.73
N LEU A 43 25.51 -8.91 -3.00
CA LEU A 43 25.79 -8.23 -1.72
C LEU A 43 26.07 -6.74 -1.89
N GLY A 44 26.59 -6.30 -3.05
CA GLY A 44 26.79 -4.88 -3.35
C GLY A 44 25.48 -4.09 -3.44
N GLN A 45 24.36 -4.73 -3.80
CA GLN A 45 23.04 -4.11 -3.94
C GLN A 45 22.18 -4.20 -2.64
N LEU A 46 22.67 -4.90 -1.62
CA LEU A 46 21.97 -5.07 -0.34
C LEU A 46 21.52 -3.73 0.28
N PRO A 47 22.36 -2.69 0.37
CA PRO A 47 21.94 -1.43 0.99
C PRO A 47 20.82 -0.72 0.22
N GLU A 48 20.84 -0.77 -1.12
CA GLU A 48 19.79 -0.20 -1.97
C GLU A 48 18.47 -0.98 -1.84
N THR A 49 18.57 -2.31 -1.80
CA THR A 49 17.41 -3.20 -1.58
C THR A 49 16.77 -2.96 -0.21
N LEU A 50 17.58 -2.82 0.83
CA LEU A 50 17.09 -2.51 2.17
C LEU A 50 16.43 -1.13 2.23
N ALA A 51 17.03 -0.13 1.60
CA ALA A 51 16.47 1.21 1.54
C ALA A 51 15.12 1.23 0.83
N SER A 52 15.00 0.62 -0.35
CA SER A 52 13.72 0.49 -1.06
C SER A 52 12.69 -0.30 -0.27
N GLY A 53 13.13 -1.35 0.44
CA GLY A 53 12.28 -2.12 1.34
C GLY A 53 11.71 -1.31 2.50
N ILE A 54 12.51 -0.42 3.10
CA ILE A 54 12.07 0.50 4.15
C ILE A 54 11.03 1.49 3.59
N VAL A 55 11.28 2.05 2.41
CA VAL A 55 10.38 3.01 1.75
C VAL A 55 9.02 2.35 1.46
N ASN A 56 9.00 1.20 0.81
CA ASN A 56 7.78 0.44 0.56
C ASN A 56 7.10 0.03 1.87
N GLY A 57 7.90 -0.39 2.85
CA GLY A 57 7.44 -0.75 4.18
C GLY A 57 6.75 0.40 4.93
N CYS A 58 7.19 1.63 4.74
CA CYS A 58 6.51 2.82 5.29
C CYS A 58 5.09 2.99 4.70
N ILE A 59 4.93 2.73 3.42
CA ILE A 59 3.62 2.79 2.74
C ILE A 59 2.71 1.67 3.26
N TYR A 60 3.23 0.44 3.35
CA TYR A 60 2.48 -0.68 3.93
C TYR A 60 2.13 -0.45 5.39
N ALA A 61 2.98 0.22 6.16
CA ALA A 61 2.71 0.60 7.53
C ALA A 61 1.53 1.58 7.63
N LEU A 62 1.48 2.62 6.79
CA LEU A 62 0.35 3.55 6.74
C LEU A 62 -0.96 2.85 6.38
N ALA A 63 -0.94 1.98 5.37
CA ALA A 63 -2.10 1.20 4.97
C ALA A 63 -2.51 0.18 6.06
N ALA A 64 -1.55 -0.46 6.74
CA ALA A 64 -1.80 -1.37 7.86
C ALA A 64 -2.43 -0.67 9.06
N ILE A 65 -2.00 0.56 9.36
CA ILE A 65 -2.61 1.37 10.43
C ILE A 65 -4.00 1.84 10.02
N SER A 66 -4.23 2.15 8.75
CA SER A 66 -5.57 2.44 8.25
C SER A 66 -6.53 1.28 8.54
N LEU A 67 -6.12 0.03 8.25
CA LEU A 67 -6.86 -1.18 8.60
C LEU A 67 -7.09 -1.30 10.11
N LEU A 68 -6.03 -1.12 10.89
CA LEU A 68 -6.04 -1.25 12.36
C LEU A 68 -7.01 -0.26 13.00
N VAL A 69 -6.98 1.02 12.60
CA VAL A 69 -7.83 2.08 13.18
C VAL A 69 -9.31 1.76 12.97
N VAL A 70 -9.68 1.30 11.78
CA VAL A 70 -11.06 0.89 11.49
C VAL A 70 -11.42 -0.36 12.29
N TYR A 71 -10.58 -1.40 12.25
CA TYR A 71 -10.84 -2.67 12.90
C TYR A 71 -10.98 -2.54 14.41
N ASN A 72 -10.11 -1.80 15.08
CA ASN A 72 -10.13 -1.66 16.54
C ASN A 72 -11.44 -1.06 17.05
N VAL A 73 -12.02 -0.11 16.31
CA VAL A 73 -13.26 0.56 16.72
C VAL A 73 -14.50 -0.23 16.30
N THR A 74 -14.45 -0.86 15.13
CA THR A 74 -15.65 -1.46 14.50
C THR A 74 -15.69 -2.97 14.58
N GLY A 75 -14.54 -3.63 14.76
CA GLY A 75 -14.40 -5.08 14.65
C GLY A 75 -14.56 -5.61 13.22
N VAL A 76 -14.54 -4.73 12.21
CA VAL A 76 -14.73 -5.07 10.79
C VAL A 76 -13.45 -4.79 10.04
N ILE A 77 -12.98 -5.78 9.27
CA ILE A 77 -11.86 -5.60 8.35
C ILE A 77 -12.38 -4.88 7.10
N ASN A 78 -11.80 -3.72 6.80
CA ASN A 78 -12.19 -2.92 5.64
C ASN A 78 -11.27 -3.22 4.46
N PHE A 79 -11.72 -4.05 3.51
CA PHE A 79 -10.94 -4.38 2.33
C PHE A 79 -10.86 -3.24 1.29
N ALA A 80 -11.67 -2.20 1.41
CA ALA A 80 -11.60 -1.02 0.54
C ALA A 80 -10.43 -0.06 0.87
N VAL A 81 -9.56 -0.39 1.84
CA VAL A 81 -8.44 0.47 2.24
C VAL A 81 -7.49 0.74 1.08
N GLY A 82 -7.13 -0.28 0.29
CA GLY A 82 -6.27 -0.09 -0.89
C GLY A 82 -6.94 0.76 -1.96
N ASP A 83 -8.26 0.70 -2.09
CA ASP A 83 -8.97 1.53 -3.07
C ASP A 83 -9.10 2.98 -2.61
N PHE A 84 -9.13 3.25 -1.30
CA PHE A 84 -8.93 4.61 -0.79
C PHE A 84 -7.51 5.12 -1.07
N LEU A 85 -6.51 4.24 -0.98
CA LEU A 85 -5.13 4.57 -1.35
C LEU A 85 -5.05 4.85 -2.85
N MET A 86 -5.60 3.98 -3.71
CA MET A 86 -5.71 4.17 -5.15
C MET A 86 -6.43 5.49 -5.48
N ALA A 87 -7.58 5.76 -4.86
CA ALA A 87 -8.33 7.00 -5.07
C ALA A 87 -7.50 8.24 -4.68
N GLY A 88 -6.74 8.18 -3.57
CA GLY A 88 -5.81 9.22 -3.17
C GLY A 88 -4.72 9.49 -4.21
N ALA A 89 -4.12 8.42 -4.75
CA ALA A 89 -3.12 8.49 -5.82
C ALA A 89 -3.70 9.09 -7.11
N MET A 90 -4.86 8.58 -7.56
CA MET A 90 -5.52 9.02 -8.79
C MET A 90 -6.02 10.46 -8.72
N LEU A 91 -6.64 10.88 -7.60
CA LEU A 91 -7.09 12.26 -7.41
C LEU A 91 -5.91 13.22 -7.30
N THR A 92 -4.80 12.81 -6.67
CA THR A 92 -3.58 13.62 -6.64
C THR A 92 -3.06 13.87 -8.06
N LEU A 93 -3.02 12.83 -8.90
CA LEU A 93 -2.68 12.94 -10.31
C LEU A 93 -3.64 13.83 -11.09
N LEU A 94 -4.94 13.67 -10.87
CA LEU A 94 -5.97 14.46 -11.54
C LEU A 94 -5.79 15.96 -11.27
N PHE A 95 -5.48 16.32 -10.02
CA PHE A 95 -5.31 17.72 -9.62
C PHE A 95 -3.94 18.30 -9.96
N ALA A 96 -2.86 17.52 -9.78
CA ALA A 96 -1.51 17.98 -10.08
C ALA A 96 -1.16 17.92 -11.57
N GLY A 97 -1.86 17.08 -12.33
CA GLY A 97 -1.58 16.76 -13.74
C GLY A 97 -0.38 15.81 -13.91
N PRO A 98 -0.40 14.95 -14.93
CA PRO A 98 0.75 14.16 -15.30
C PRO A 98 1.89 15.12 -15.73
N ASN A 99 3.10 14.86 -15.27
CA ASN A 99 4.31 15.64 -15.60
C ASN A 99 4.30 17.13 -15.21
N GLY A 100 3.35 17.58 -14.38
CA GLY A 100 3.34 18.95 -13.83
C GLY A 100 2.92 20.01 -14.82
N ASP A 101 1.78 19.80 -15.44
CA ASP A 101 1.10 20.80 -16.25
C ASP A 101 0.98 22.13 -15.46
N PRO A 102 1.47 23.27 -16.00
CA PRO A 102 1.43 24.57 -15.32
C PRO A 102 0.01 25.09 -15.09
N HIS A 103 -0.99 24.55 -15.78
CA HIS A 103 -2.40 24.90 -15.61
C HIS A 103 -3.09 24.10 -14.48
N ARG A 104 -2.37 23.23 -13.79
CA ARG A 104 -2.88 22.41 -12.68
C ARG A 104 -2.48 22.97 -11.33
N LEU A 105 -3.08 22.40 -10.27
CA LEU A 105 -2.84 22.84 -8.91
C LEU A 105 -1.39 22.55 -8.46
N PRO A 106 -0.83 23.37 -7.55
CA PRO A 106 0.41 23.04 -6.87
C PRO A 106 0.32 21.68 -6.20
N LEU A 107 1.37 20.87 -6.28
CA LEU A 107 1.37 19.47 -5.83
C LEU A 107 0.89 19.31 -4.37
N ALA A 108 1.36 20.19 -3.46
CA ALA A 108 0.92 20.15 -2.06
C ALA A 108 -0.59 20.36 -1.91
N LEU A 109 -1.18 21.29 -2.66
CA LEU A 109 -2.61 21.54 -2.65
C LEU A 109 -3.38 20.36 -3.27
N ALA A 110 -2.85 19.78 -4.35
CA ALA A 110 -3.42 18.59 -4.99
C ALA A 110 -3.50 17.41 -4.01
N VAL A 111 -2.42 17.14 -3.26
CA VAL A 111 -2.39 16.11 -2.21
C VAL A 111 -3.43 16.39 -1.13
N VAL A 112 -3.48 17.61 -0.59
CA VAL A 112 -4.43 17.96 0.48
C VAL A 112 -5.87 17.79 0.00
N LEU A 113 -6.21 18.27 -1.19
CA LEU A 113 -7.56 18.14 -1.74
C LEU A 113 -7.92 16.67 -2.01
N ALA A 114 -7.02 15.89 -2.59
CA ALA A 114 -7.23 14.46 -2.83
C ALA A 114 -7.52 13.72 -1.53
N VAL A 115 -6.69 13.93 -0.51
CA VAL A 115 -6.84 13.30 0.81
C VAL A 115 -8.16 13.72 1.48
N LEU A 116 -8.52 15.00 1.42
CA LEU A 116 -9.79 15.49 1.99
C LEU A 116 -11.00 14.88 1.29
N ILE A 117 -11.01 14.82 -0.04
CA ILE A 117 -12.11 14.23 -0.80
C ILE A 117 -12.28 12.76 -0.45
N VAL A 118 -11.19 11.98 -0.45
CA VAL A 118 -11.26 10.54 -0.10
C VAL A 118 -11.69 10.35 1.36
N THR A 119 -11.25 11.21 2.27
CA THR A 119 -11.68 11.19 3.67
C THR A 119 -13.20 11.38 3.79
N VAL A 120 -13.76 12.36 3.06
CA VAL A 120 -15.20 12.59 3.01
C VAL A 120 -15.93 11.41 2.39
N VAL A 121 -15.43 10.86 1.29
CA VAL A 121 -15.98 9.65 0.65
C VAL A 121 -15.99 8.48 1.61
N GLY A 122 -14.89 8.22 2.34
CA GLY A 122 -14.82 7.16 3.35
C GLY A 122 -15.83 7.34 4.47
N ALA A 123 -16.00 8.58 4.97
CA ALA A 123 -17.01 8.90 5.97
C ALA A 123 -18.45 8.73 5.43
N LEU A 124 -18.71 9.14 4.19
CA LEU A 124 -20.03 8.99 3.55
C LEU A 124 -20.36 7.52 3.30
N LEU A 125 -19.40 6.72 2.85
CA LEU A 125 -19.58 5.28 2.66
C LEU A 125 -19.89 4.57 3.98
N GLU A 126 -19.25 4.97 5.08
CA GLU A 126 -19.66 4.46 6.40
C GLU A 126 -21.09 4.83 6.71
N VAL A 127 -21.46 6.11 6.67
CA VAL A 127 -22.79 6.60 7.07
C VAL A 127 -23.90 6.04 6.19
N LEU A 128 -23.70 6.01 4.88
CA LEU A 128 -24.77 5.66 3.92
C LEU A 128 -24.85 4.15 3.65
N VAL A 129 -23.72 3.45 3.69
CA VAL A 129 -23.64 2.05 3.24
C VAL A 129 -23.42 1.10 4.41
N ILE A 130 -22.42 1.34 5.25
CA ILE A 130 -21.98 0.42 6.31
C ILE A 130 -22.86 0.57 7.55
N HIS A 131 -23.08 1.79 8.02
CA HIS A 131 -23.81 2.10 9.25
C HIS A 131 -25.23 1.48 9.29
N PRO A 132 -26.09 1.63 8.29
CA PRO A 132 -27.45 1.05 8.33
C PRO A 132 -27.45 -0.48 8.30
N ARG A 133 -26.32 -1.10 7.90
CA ARG A 133 -26.19 -2.55 7.70
C ARG A 133 -25.40 -3.25 8.80
N ARG A 134 -24.96 -2.56 9.84
CA ARG A 134 -24.18 -3.13 10.97
C ARG A 134 -24.84 -4.33 11.65
N ARG A 135 -26.19 -4.36 11.65
CA ARG A 135 -26.97 -5.44 12.27
C ARG A 135 -26.81 -6.80 11.60
N TYR A 136 -26.31 -6.86 10.35
CA TYR A 136 -26.18 -8.12 9.61
C TYR A 136 -24.92 -8.92 9.95
N GLY A 137 -24.09 -8.42 10.86
CA GLY A 137 -22.90 -9.11 11.37
C GLY A 137 -21.62 -8.86 10.57
N THR A 138 -20.50 -9.28 11.14
CA THR A 138 -19.15 -8.95 10.65
C THR A 138 -18.86 -9.50 9.26
N ILE A 139 -19.31 -10.74 8.97
CA ILE A 139 -19.06 -11.38 7.65
C ILE A 139 -19.78 -10.62 6.54
N PHE A 140 -21.04 -10.20 6.79
CA PHE A 140 -21.78 -9.39 5.81
C PHE A 140 -21.07 -8.07 5.54
N LEU A 141 -20.60 -7.38 6.59
CA LEU A 141 -19.87 -6.12 6.44
C LEU A 141 -18.53 -6.30 5.71
N LEU A 142 -17.84 -7.42 5.90
CA LEU A 142 -16.64 -7.75 5.17
C LEU A 142 -16.91 -7.89 3.67
N ILE A 143 -17.95 -8.67 3.29
CA ILE A 143 -18.37 -8.80 1.88
C ILE A 143 -18.80 -7.45 1.31
N LEU A 144 -19.48 -6.63 2.10
CA LEU A 144 -19.89 -5.29 1.71
C LEU A 144 -18.69 -4.38 1.40
N THR A 145 -17.60 -4.45 2.21
CA THR A 145 -16.38 -3.67 1.93
C THR A 145 -15.67 -4.14 0.66
N ILE A 146 -15.71 -5.44 0.33
CA ILE A 146 -15.21 -5.95 -0.95
C ILE A 146 -16.06 -5.41 -2.11
N GLY A 147 -17.39 -5.34 -1.95
CA GLY A 147 -18.27 -4.73 -2.95
C GLY A 147 -17.99 -3.24 -3.14
N ILE A 148 -17.70 -2.50 -2.05
CA ILE A 148 -17.27 -1.10 -2.10
C ILE A 148 -15.93 -0.98 -2.84
N SER A 149 -14.97 -1.87 -2.58
CA SER A 149 -13.69 -1.96 -3.27
C SER A 149 -13.90 -2.08 -4.79
N SER A 150 -14.68 -3.05 -5.24
CA SER A 150 -15.00 -3.23 -6.67
C SER A 150 -15.72 -2.02 -7.28
N LEU A 151 -16.56 -1.33 -6.52
CA LEU A 151 -17.22 -0.11 -6.96
C LEU A 151 -16.23 1.04 -7.17
N LEU A 152 -15.28 1.23 -6.25
CA LEU A 152 -14.25 2.26 -6.35
C LEU A 152 -13.28 1.97 -7.51
N GLU A 153 -12.88 0.71 -7.69
CA GLU A 153 -12.03 0.26 -8.80
C GLU A 153 -12.72 0.49 -10.15
N GLY A 154 -13.99 0.06 -10.30
CA GLY A 154 -14.78 0.29 -11.50
C GLY A 154 -15.04 1.78 -11.77
N GLY A 155 -15.27 2.55 -10.70
CA GLY A 155 -15.43 4.01 -10.78
C GLY A 155 -14.17 4.74 -11.24
N ALA A 156 -12.99 4.23 -10.87
CA ALA A 156 -11.71 4.75 -11.33
C ALA A 156 -11.40 4.35 -12.78
N LEU A 157 -11.79 3.14 -13.18
CA LEU A 157 -11.58 2.63 -14.56
C LEU A 157 -12.28 3.48 -15.62
N ILE A 158 -13.50 3.96 -15.34
CA ILE A 158 -14.29 4.73 -16.32
C ILE A 158 -13.56 5.97 -16.83
N PRO A 159 -13.04 6.90 -15.97
CA PRO A 159 -12.36 8.10 -16.41
C PRO A 159 -10.90 7.88 -16.83
N THR A 160 -10.22 6.85 -16.33
CA THR A 160 -8.78 6.65 -16.53
C THR A 160 -8.47 5.57 -17.58
N GLY A 161 -9.44 4.70 -17.87
CA GLY A 161 -9.19 3.52 -18.68
C GLY A 161 -8.17 2.59 -18.04
N SER A 162 -7.56 1.71 -18.82
CA SER A 162 -6.50 0.80 -18.37
C SER A 162 -5.11 1.43 -18.44
N LEU A 163 -5.01 2.75 -18.50
CA LEU A 163 -3.74 3.44 -18.65
C LEU A 163 -3.02 3.57 -17.29
N THR A 164 -1.72 3.61 -17.38
CA THR A 164 -0.82 3.80 -16.25
C THR A 164 -0.34 5.24 -16.22
N TYR A 165 -0.49 5.90 -15.08
CA TYR A 165 -0.15 7.31 -14.93
C TYR A 165 0.98 7.49 -13.91
N GLY A 166 1.99 8.32 -14.27
CA GLY A 166 3.07 8.71 -13.38
C GLY A 166 2.93 10.14 -12.89
N LEU A 167 3.40 10.40 -11.68
CA LEU A 167 3.49 11.73 -11.10
C LEU A 167 4.97 12.09 -10.94
N ARG A 168 5.32 13.36 -11.19
CA ARG A 168 6.67 13.85 -10.92
C ARG A 168 6.98 13.77 -9.42
N PRO A 169 8.25 13.54 -9.03
CA PRO A 169 8.68 13.59 -7.63
C PRO A 169 8.38 14.95 -7.00
N PHE A 170 8.14 14.97 -5.68
CA PHE A 170 7.87 16.22 -4.92
C PHE A 170 9.05 17.20 -4.98
N THR A 171 10.27 16.66 -5.07
CA THR A 171 11.48 17.46 -5.22
C THR A 171 12.30 16.92 -6.38
N ASN A 172 12.51 17.75 -7.40
CA ASN A 172 13.40 17.43 -8.51
C ASN A 172 14.87 17.55 -8.07
N GLY A 173 15.72 16.72 -8.63
CA GLY A 173 17.17 16.77 -8.41
C GLY A 173 17.81 15.38 -8.42
N PRO A 174 19.14 15.31 -8.46
CA PRO A 174 19.86 14.06 -8.45
C PRO A 174 19.60 13.29 -7.16
N ALA A 175 19.71 11.96 -7.21
CA ALA A 175 19.68 11.11 -6.03
C ALA A 175 20.78 11.53 -5.04
N VAL A 176 20.50 11.41 -3.76
CA VAL A 176 21.46 11.70 -2.69
C VAL A 176 22.24 10.44 -2.38
N SER A 177 23.57 10.51 -2.44
CA SER A 177 24.43 9.40 -2.05
C SER A 177 24.69 9.43 -0.55
N ILE A 178 24.23 8.41 0.18
CA ILE A 178 24.50 8.21 1.60
C ILE A 178 25.22 6.88 1.77
N ALA A 179 26.45 6.91 2.28
CA ALA A 179 27.29 5.71 2.47
C ALA A 179 27.43 4.84 1.20
N GLY A 180 27.44 5.46 0.02
CA GLY A 180 27.55 4.76 -1.27
C GLY A 180 26.22 4.27 -1.86
N VAL A 181 25.10 4.48 -1.16
CA VAL A 181 23.74 4.14 -1.62
C VAL A 181 23.10 5.37 -2.27
N LEU A 182 22.58 5.21 -3.48
CA LEU A 182 21.87 6.27 -4.20
C LEU A 182 20.39 6.24 -3.81
N LEU A 183 19.96 7.22 -3.03
CA LEU A 183 18.58 7.37 -2.57
C LEU A 183 17.86 8.47 -3.35
N PRO A 184 16.76 8.16 -4.05
CA PRO A 184 15.89 9.17 -4.61
C PRO A 184 15.39 10.14 -3.53
N ARG A 185 15.27 11.42 -3.86
CA ARG A 185 14.78 12.43 -2.90
C ARG A 185 13.35 12.17 -2.44
N GLN A 186 12.56 11.47 -3.24
CA GLN A 186 11.20 11.07 -2.89
C GLN A 186 11.14 10.12 -1.69
N ASP A 187 12.16 9.29 -1.49
CA ASP A 187 12.22 8.34 -0.38
C ASP A 187 12.25 9.06 0.98
N PHE A 188 12.95 10.20 1.05
CA PHE A 188 12.95 11.04 2.26
C PHE A 188 11.57 11.64 2.55
N TRP A 189 10.80 11.99 1.50
CA TRP A 189 9.42 12.44 1.67
C TRP A 189 8.52 11.34 2.20
N ILE A 190 8.66 10.11 1.69
CA ILE A 190 7.86 8.96 2.13
C ILE A 190 8.17 8.65 3.60
N VAL A 191 9.44 8.46 3.93
CA VAL A 191 9.84 8.13 5.32
C VAL A 191 9.50 9.28 6.27
N GLY A 192 9.86 10.52 5.92
CA GLY A 192 9.62 11.69 6.75
C GLY A 192 8.13 11.94 7.01
N SER A 193 7.31 11.91 5.96
CA SER A 193 5.87 12.10 6.09
C SER A 193 5.21 10.96 6.86
N THR A 194 5.65 9.71 6.68
CA THR A 194 5.18 8.56 7.46
C THR A 194 5.47 8.77 8.95
N LEU A 195 6.68 9.16 9.32
CA LEU A 195 7.04 9.43 10.71
C LEU A 195 6.22 10.58 11.31
N ILE A 196 5.98 11.64 10.55
CA ILE A 196 5.13 12.78 10.98
C ILE A 196 3.70 12.30 11.22
N VAL A 197 3.11 11.57 10.27
CA VAL A 197 1.73 11.04 10.40
C VAL A 197 1.63 10.10 11.59
N MET A 198 2.62 9.23 11.79
CA MET A 198 2.71 8.34 12.95
C MET A 198 2.75 9.12 14.27
N GLY A 199 3.58 10.16 14.35
CA GLY A 199 3.66 11.04 15.51
C GLY A 199 2.34 11.75 15.80
N LEU A 200 1.68 12.26 14.74
CA LEU A 200 0.37 12.90 14.87
C LEU A 200 -0.72 11.93 15.33
N LEU A 201 -0.73 10.70 14.80
CA LEU A 201 -1.66 9.65 15.24
C LEU A 201 -1.43 9.26 16.69
N TRP A 202 -0.19 9.05 17.09
CA TRP A 202 0.16 8.76 18.48
C TRP A 202 -0.26 9.88 19.43
N TYR A 203 0.05 11.13 19.07
CA TYR A 203 -0.37 12.31 19.82
C TYR A 203 -1.91 12.41 19.87
N GLY A 204 -2.58 12.29 18.74
CA GLY A 204 -4.04 12.29 18.62
C GLY A 204 -4.68 11.22 19.50
N ALA A 205 -4.17 9.99 19.44
CA ALA A 205 -4.69 8.86 20.20
C ALA A 205 -4.47 9.00 21.73
N THR A 206 -3.36 9.62 22.16
CA THR A 206 -2.99 9.69 23.59
C THR A 206 -3.46 10.97 24.27
N ARG A 207 -3.42 12.11 23.57
CA ARG A 207 -3.60 13.42 24.16
C ARG A 207 -4.97 14.05 23.89
N THR A 208 -5.67 13.66 22.80
CA THR A 208 -6.95 14.27 22.46
C THR A 208 -8.16 13.56 23.10
N ARG A 209 -9.25 14.30 23.27
CA ARG A 209 -10.53 13.73 23.76
C ARG A 209 -11.09 12.71 22.77
N THR A 210 -10.96 12.97 21.47
CA THR A 210 -11.38 12.05 20.40
C THR A 210 -10.61 10.74 20.45
N GLY A 211 -9.28 10.79 20.61
CA GLY A 211 -8.46 9.57 20.73
C GLY A 211 -8.78 8.74 21.96
N LYS A 212 -9.02 9.39 23.11
CA LYS A 212 -9.46 8.69 24.34
C LYS A 212 -10.83 8.04 24.16
N ALA A 213 -11.75 8.70 23.47
CA ALA A 213 -13.07 8.15 23.20
C ALA A 213 -13.02 6.99 22.18
N LEU A 214 -12.17 7.08 21.14
CA LEU A 214 -11.91 5.96 20.22
C LEU A 214 -11.39 4.73 20.97
N ARG A 215 -10.43 4.90 21.87
CA ARG A 215 -9.94 3.81 22.74
C ARG A 215 -11.01 3.24 23.68
N ALA A 216 -11.89 4.08 24.22
CA ALA A 216 -13.00 3.60 25.02
C ALA A 216 -13.96 2.73 24.19
N CYS A 217 -14.23 3.14 22.94
CA CYS A 217 -15.04 2.34 22.01
C CYS A 217 -14.36 1.02 21.61
N GLU A 218 -13.02 1.00 21.51
CA GLU A 218 -12.22 -0.19 21.22
C GLU A 218 -12.30 -1.21 22.36
N VAL A 219 -12.14 -0.76 23.61
CA VAL A 219 -12.12 -1.64 24.79
C VAL A 219 -13.49 -2.23 25.07
N ASN A 220 -14.53 -1.40 25.14
CA ASN A 220 -15.90 -1.86 25.39
C ASN A 220 -16.93 -0.84 24.85
N PRO A 221 -17.52 -1.10 23.67
CA PRO A 221 -18.50 -0.20 23.07
C PRO A 221 -19.76 -0.01 23.95
N THR A 222 -20.16 -1.05 24.69
CA THR A 222 -21.36 -1.00 25.56
C THR A 222 -21.11 -0.10 26.77
N ALA A 223 -19.97 -0.26 27.44
CA ALA A 223 -19.58 0.60 28.55
C ALA A 223 -19.37 2.06 28.09
N ALA A 224 -18.79 2.27 26.90
CA ALA A 224 -18.63 3.59 26.31
C ALA A 224 -19.98 4.31 26.12
N ARG A 225 -21.02 3.60 25.68
CA ARG A 225 -22.39 4.15 25.57
C ARG A 225 -22.96 4.54 26.90
N LEU A 226 -22.73 3.73 27.95
CA LEU A 226 -23.25 4.03 29.30
C LEU A 226 -22.67 5.30 29.91
N VAL A 227 -21.42 5.65 29.57
CA VAL A 227 -20.79 6.91 29.99
C VAL A 227 -21.02 8.07 29.01
N GLY A 228 -22.00 7.93 28.07
CA GLY A 228 -22.45 9.01 27.19
C GLY A 228 -21.63 9.16 25.91
N ILE A 229 -20.70 8.24 25.57
CA ILE A 229 -19.94 8.28 24.32
C ILE A 229 -20.83 7.77 23.18
N ARG A 230 -21.02 8.59 22.16
CA ARG A 230 -21.77 8.22 20.95
C ARG A 230 -20.93 7.34 20.03
N VAL A 231 -20.93 6.02 20.28
CA VAL A 231 -20.12 5.02 19.57
C VAL A 231 -20.29 5.12 18.05
N ASP A 232 -21.50 5.40 17.59
CA ASP A 232 -21.83 5.53 16.16
C ASP A 232 -21.02 6.64 15.47
N ARG A 233 -20.86 7.79 16.14
CA ARG A 233 -20.03 8.88 15.65
C ARG A 233 -18.54 8.47 15.55
N TYR A 234 -18.08 7.65 16.48
CA TYR A 234 -16.69 7.20 16.48
C TYR A 234 -16.41 6.12 15.44
N TRP A 235 -17.42 5.38 14.99
CA TRP A 235 -17.33 4.53 13.82
C TRP A 235 -17.04 5.36 12.57
N THR A 236 -17.83 6.42 12.32
CA THR A 236 -17.60 7.32 11.18
C THR A 236 -16.23 8.00 11.24
N ILE A 237 -15.80 8.43 12.44
CA ILE A 237 -14.46 9.02 12.62
C ILE A 237 -13.36 7.99 12.32
N ALA A 238 -13.51 6.74 12.74
CA ALA A 238 -12.53 5.69 12.46
C ALA A 238 -12.42 5.40 10.95
N PHE A 239 -13.55 5.32 10.23
CA PHE A 239 -13.56 5.16 8.78
C PHE A 239 -12.96 6.37 8.06
N ALA A 240 -13.30 7.59 8.49
CA ALA A 240 -12.70 8.81 7.95
C ALA A 240 -11.19 8.86 8.15
N LEU A 241 -10.70 8.51 9.35
CA LEU A 241 -9.26 8.43 9.65
C LEU A 241 -8.58 7.34 8.81
N GLY A 242 -9.21 6.17 8.69
CA GLY A 242 -8.69 5.10 7.84
C GLY A 242 -8.57 5.55 6.37
N ALA A 243 -9.62 6.14 5.82
CA ALA A 243 -9.61 6.66 4.45
C ALA A 243 -8.56 7.78 4.26
N LEU A 244 -8.40 8.67 5.26
CA LEU A 244 -7.39 9.73 5.26
C LEU A 244 -5.98 9.15 5.17
N LEU A 245 -5.68 8.15 6.01
CA LEU A 245 -4.36 7.52 6.06
C LEU A 245 -4.04 6.77 4.78
N ALA A 246 -5.01 6.02 4.26
CA ALA A 246 -4.87 5.30 3.00
C ALA A 246 -4.67 6.26 1.82
N ALA A 247 -5.51 7.29 1.69
CA ALA A 247 -5.40 8.29 0.63
C ALA A 247 -4.06 9.03 0.67
N PHE A 248 -3.60 9.38 1.87
CA PHE A 248 -2.30 10.01 2.06
C PHE A 248 -1.16 9.07 1.63
N ALA A 249 -1.21 7.79 2.03
CA ALA A 249 -0.24 6.79 1.58
C ALA A 249 -0.19 6.68 0.04
N GLY A 250 -1.35 6.71 -0.63
CA GLY A 250 -1.44 6.71 -2.09
C GLY A 250 -0.86 7.96 -2.73
N ALA A 251 -1.13 9.13 -2.18
CA ALA A 251 -0.63 10.40 -2.70
C ALA A 251 0.91 10.51 -2.63
N ILE A 252 1.54 9.95 -1.60
CA ILE A 252 3.00 9.93 -1.46
C ILE A 252 3.67 8.77 -2.22
N LEU A 253 2.92 7.71 -2.51
CA LEU A 253 3.39 6.54 -3.25
C LEU A 253 3.52 6.82 -4.75
N VAL A 254 2.56 7.52 -5.34
CA VAL A 254 2.43 7.66 -6.79
C VAL A 254 3.65 8.25 -7.52
N PRO A 255 4.50 9.11 -6.91
CA PRO A 255 5.75 9.56 -7.54
C PRO A 255 6.84 8.49 -7.65
N VAL A 256 6.74 7.40 -6.87
CA VAL A 256 7.71 6.28 -6.90
C VAL A 256 7.19 5.13 -7.76
N THR A 257 5.87 4.95 -7.74
CA THR A 257 5.18 3.94 -8.54
C THR A 257 4.25 4.62 -9.53
N TYR A 258 3.65 3.82 -10.40
CA TYR A 258 2.59 4.31 -11.28
C TYR A 258 1.24 4.12 -10.60
N ALA A 259 0.29 5.04 -10.86
CA ALA A 259 -1.09 4.85 -10.47
C ALA A 259 -1.83 4.07 -11.57
N THR A 260 -2.49 3.00 -11.16
CA THR A 260 -3.37 2.18 -11.98
C THR A 260 -4.68 1.96 -11.26
N TYR A 261 -5.77 1.76 -12.00
CA TYR A 261 -7.10 1.57 -11.42
C TYR A 261 -7.21 0.32 -10.52
N ASN A 262 -6.35 -0.68 -10.73
CA ASN A 262 -6.37 -1.96 -10.01
C ASN A 262 -5.27 -2.09 -8.94
N MET A 263 -4.54 -1.02 -8.61
CA MET A 263 -3.47 -1.07 -7.60
C MET A 263 -3.97 -1.28 -6.15
N GLY A 264 -5.26 -1.08 -5.92
CA GLY A 264 -5.86 -1.12 -4.58
C GLY A 264 -5.78 -2.49 -3.92
N ILE A 265 -6.25 -3.54 -4.60
CA ILE A 265 -6.33 -4.91 -4.04
C ILE A 265 -4.95 -5.46 -3.65
N PRO A 266 -3.90 -5.43 -4.50
CA PRO A 266 -2.57 -5.90 -4.12
C PRO A 266 -2.02 -5.19 -2.89
N ILE A 267 -2.20 -3.87 -2.79
CA ILE A 267 -1.72 -3.09 -1.63
C ILE A 267 -2.53 -3.42 -0.38
N THR A 268 -3.85 -3.63 -0.49
CA THR A 268 -4.68 -4.09 0.64
C THR A 268 -4.17 -5.40 1.22
N LEU A 269 -3.84 -6.37 0.37
CA LEU A 269 -3.31 -7.66 0.80
C LEU A 269 -1.94 -7.51 1.49
N LYS A 270 -1.05 -6.69 0.94
CA LYS A 270 0.26 -6.38 1.54
C LYS A 270 0.10 -5.70 2.90
N ALA A 271 -0.80 -4.73 3.00
CA ALA A 271 -1.12 -4.04 4.26
C ALA A 271 -1.74 -5.00 5.29
N PHE A 272 -2.58 -5.92 4.86
CA PHE A 272 -3.19 -6.93 5.71
C PHE A 272 -2.14 -7.90 6.29
N VAL A 273 -1.20 -8.36 5.46
CA VAL A 273 -0.05 -9.17 5.90
C VAL A 273 0.79 -8.40 6.92
N ALA A 274 1.12 -7.15 6.61
CA ALA A 274 1.90 -6.27 7.47
C ALA A 274 1.21 -6.07 8.84
N TRP A 275 -0.10 -5.85 8.85
CA TRP A 275 -0.90 -5.70 10.05
C TRP A 275 -0.92 -6.97 10.91
N ILE A 276 -1.12 -8.14 10.30
CA ILE A 276 -1.09 -9.43 11.02
C ILE A 276 0.30 -9.72 11.58
N LEU A 277 1.36 -9.48 10.81
CA LEU A 277 2.76 -9.63 11.25
C LEU A 277 3.06 -8.79 12.48
N GLY A 278 2.64 -7.54 12.45
CA GLY A 278 2.85 -6.59 13.53
C GLY A 278 2.02 -6.85 14.78
N GLY A 279 0.88 -7.51 14.62
CA GLY A 279 -0.11 -7.76 15.69
C GLY A 279 -1.31 -6.86 15.60
N VAL A 280 -2.48 -7.50 15.63
CA VAL A 280 -3.80 -6.93 15.29
C VAL A 280 -4.23 -5.75 16.17
N GLU A 281 -3.71 -5.64 17.39
CA GLU A 281 -4.12 -4.61 18.38
C GLU A 281 -3.07 -3.51 18.58
N SER A 282 -1.87 -3.65 18.02
CA SER A 282 -0.76 -2.73 18.30
C SER A 282 -0.43 -1.80 17.14
N PRO A 283 -0.64 -0.47 17.28
CA PRO A 283 -0.23 0.49 16.24
C PRO A 283 1.28 0.46 15.97
N VAL A 284 2.11 0.33 17.02
CA VAL A 284 3.56 0.20 16.88
C VAL A 284 3.91 -1.11 16.17
N GLY A 285 3.19 -2.18 16.50
CA GLY A 285 3.32 -3.46 15.83
C GLY A 285 2.98 -3.36 14.35
N ALA A 286 1.88 -2.70 13.98
CA ALA A 286 1.50 -2.52 12.58
C ALA A 286 2.58 -1.78 11.76
N VAL A 287 3.27 -0.79 12.37
CA VAL A 287 4.42 -0.12 11.75
C VAL A 287 5.59 -1.05 11.57
N ALA A 288 5.99 -1.72 12.64
CA ALA A 288 7.12 -2.66 12.60
C ALA A 288 6.84 -3.82 11.61
N GLY A 289 5.58 -4.30 11.57
CA GLY A 289 5.11 -5.29 10.61
C GLY A 289 5.16 -4.77 9.17
N GLY A 290 4.75 -3.52 8.93
CA GLY A 290 4.80 -2.88 7.62
C GLY A 290 6.23 -2.72 7.11
N VAL A 291 7.11 -2.15 7.93
CA VAL A 291 8.51 -1.96 7.57
C VAL A 291 9.22 -3.33 7.41
N GLY A 292 9.00 -4.25 8.36
CA GLY A 292 9.59 -5.58 8.30
C GLY A 292 9.13 -6.37 7.07
N PHE A 293 7.83 -6.28 6.73
CA PHE A 293 7.30 -6.90 5.51
C PHE A 293 7.88 -6.28 4.24
N GLY A 294 7.95 -4.94 4.15
CA GLY A 294 8.51 -4.25 2.99
C GLY A 294 9.98 -4.59 2.76
N VAL A 295 10.78 -4.66 3.83
CA VAL A 295 12.19 -5.10 3.75
C VAL A 295 12.28 -6.55 3.29
N LEU A 296 11.47 -7.45 3.85
CA LEU A 296 11.46 -8.85 3.49
C LEU A 296 11.05 -9.06 2.03
N GLU A 297 10.00 -8.37 1.57
CA GLU A 297 9.56 -8.39 0.17
C GLU A 297 10.68 -7.91 -0.77
N ALA A 298 11.31 -6.78 -0.46
CA ALA A 298 12.39 -6.22 -1.28
C ALA A 298 13.58 -7.18 -1.37
N VAL A 299 13.96 -7.81 -0.26
CA VAL A 299 15.05 -8.81 -0.25
C VAL A 299 14.66 -10.04 -1.07
N VAL A 300 13.45 -10.56 -0.87
CA VAL A 300 13.00 -11.74 -1.64
C VAL A 300 12.96 -11.44 -3.13
N LEU A 301 12.40 -10.31 -3.54
CA LEU A 301 12.30 -9.95 -4.96
C LEU A 301 13.66 -9.57 -5.56
N GLY A 302 14.50 -8.85 -4.80
CA GLY A 302 15.83 -8.41 -5.26
C GLY A 302 16.82 -9.55 -5.47
N TYR A 303 16.69 -10.66 -4.73
CA TYR A 303 17.57 -11.83 -4.83
C TYR A 303 16.92 -13.04 -5.52
N SER A 304 15.66 -12.93 -5.94
CA SER A 304 14.98 -13.98 -6.68
C SER A 304 15.38 -13.98 -8.16
N PRO A 305 15.46 -15.16 -8.80
CA PRO A 305 15.59 -15.24 -10.25
C PRO A 305 14.47 -14.48 -10.95
N ALA A 306 14.73 -13.94 -12.14
CA ALA A 306 13.74 -13.16 -12.91
C ALA A 306 12.40 -13.90 -13.13
N SER A 307 12.45 -15.23 -13.22
CA SER A 307 11.26 -16.08 -13.30
C SER A 307 10.35 -16.00 -12.06
N VAL A 308 10.90 -15.75 -10.87
CA VAL A 308 10.17 -15.62 -9.60
C VAL A 308 9.76 -14.16 -9.36
N ALA A 309 10.60 -13.21 -9.78
CA ALA A 309 10.31 -11.77 -9.65
C ALA A 309 9.01 -11.37 -10.34
N ASN A 310 8.63 -12.02 -11.43
CA ASN A 310 7.36 -11.82 -12.13
C ASN A 310 6.13 -12.21 -11.28
N TYR A 311 6.31 -13.00 -10.24
CA TYR A 311 5.25 -13.40 -9.28
C TYR A 311 5.31 -12.59 -7.98
N GLY A 312 5.79 -11.35 -8.03
CA GLY A 312 5.95 -10.47 -6.87
C GLY A 312 4.69 -10.36 -6.01
N ASP A 313 3.51 -10.37 -6.61
CA ASP A 313 2.23 -10.32 -5.89
C ASP A 313 1.86 -11.64 -5.18
N ALA A 314 2.51 -12.76 -5.52
CA ALA A 314 2.33 -14.02 -4.80
C ALA A 314 3.14 -14.08 -3.49
N VAL A 315 4.24 -13.32 -3.39
CA VAL A 315 5.11 -13.29 -2.19
C VAL A 315 4.33 -12.92 -0.92
N PRO A 316 3.48 -11.86 -0.92
CA PRO A 316 2.65 -11.53 0.24
C PRO A 316 1.72 -12.66 0.67
N LEU A 317 1.12 -13.37 -0.28
CA LEU A 317 0.20 -14.47 0.00
C LEU A 317 0.93 -15.67 0.60
N LEU A 318 2.08 -16.05 0.04
CA LEU A 318 2.92 -17.11 0.59
C LEU A 318 3.38 -16.77 2.00
N LEU A 319 3.82 -15.53 2.22
CA LEU A 319 4.26 -15.07 3.52
C LEU A 319 3.11 -15.04 4.53
N LEU A 320 1.91 -14.65 4.11
CA LEU A 320 0.71 -14.74 4.95
C LEU A 320 0.47 -16.17 5.42
N ILE A 321 0.54 -17.16 4.52
CA ILE A 321 0.37 -18.58 4.85
C ILE A 321 1.42 -19.00 5.87
N VAL A 322 2.70 -18.70 5.62
CA VAL A 322 3.81 -19.03 6.53
C VAL A 322 3.58 -18.42 7.91
N VAL A 323 3.22 -17.14 7.97
CA VAL A 323 2.95 -16.43 9.23
C VAL A 323 1.78 -17.04 9.98
N LEU A 324 0.68 -17.34 9.31
CA LEU A 324 -0.49 -17.97 9.93
C LEU A 324 -0.16 -19.35 10.47
N VAL A 325 0.66 -20.14 9.77
CA VAL A 325 1.11 -21.47 10.22
C VAL A 325 2.04 -21.36 11.42
N VAL A 326 3.05 -20.49 11.36
CA VAL A 326 4.06 -20.33 12.43
C VAL A 326 3.45 -19.67 13.67
N ARG A 327 2.58 -18.66 13.48
CA ARG A 327 1.97 -17.91 14.58
C ARG A 327 0.69 -18.53 15.14
N ARG A 328 0.33 -19.74 14.70
CA ARG A 328 -0.87 -20.48 15.10
C ARG A 328 -1.13 -20.51 16.62
N ARG A 329 -0.07 -20.48 17.45
CA ARG A 329 -0.17 -20.51 18.92
C ARG A 329 -0.49 -19.16 19.57
N GLY A 330 -0.37 -18.03 18.85
CA GLY A 330 -0.60 -16.67 19.38
C GLY A 330 -1.97 -16.09 19.05
N LEU A 331 -2.51 -16.40 17.87
CA LEU A 331 -3.80 -15.88 17.40
C LEU A 331 -5.00 -16.55 18.07
N THR A 332 -4.91 -17.84 18.40
CA THR A 332 -6.02 -18.60 19.01
C THR A 332 -6.29 -18.26 20.48
N ARG A 333 -5.34 -17.67 21.18
CA ARG A 333 -5.49 -17.39 22.63
C ARG A 333 -6.39 -16.19 22.94
N ARG A 334 -6.68 -15.30 21.96
CA ARG A 334 -7.49 -14.09 22.18
C ARG A 334 -8.79 -14.00 21.39
N LEU A 335 -8.99 -14.85 20.38
CA LEU A 335 -10.27 -14.93 19.67
C LEU A 335 -11.37 -15.64 20.50
N VAL A 336 -11.02 -16.26 21.62
CA VAL A 336 -11.92 -17.02 22.51
C VAL A 336 -12.29 -16.27 23.78
N VAL A 337 -11.82 -15.02 23.99
CA VAL A 337 -12.37 -14.21 25.07
C VAL A 337 -13.72 -13.68 24.64
N THR A 338 -14.67 -14.56 24.79
CA THR A 338 -16.10 -14.40 25.10
C THR A 338 -16.56 -12.95 25.18
N ARG A 339 -17.31 -12.53 24.18
CA ARG A 339 -18.36 -11.55 24.38
C ARG A 339 -19.48 -12.23 25.20
N VAL A 340 -19.44 -12.08 26.50
CA VAL A 340 -20.60 -12.26 27.39
C VAL A 340 -21.26 -10.91 27.55
#